data_f54671afbca57f2d14342d460c6410e7
#
_entry.id   f54671afbca57f2d14342d460c6410e7
#
_cell.length_a   1.000
_cell.length_b   1.000
_cell.length_c   1.000
_cell.angle_alpha   90.00
_cell.angle_beta   90.00
_cell.angle_gamma   90.00
#
_symmetry.space_group_name_H-M   'P 1'
#
loop_
_entity.id
_entity.type
_entity.pdbx_description
1 polymer ?
#
loop_
_entity_poly.entity_id
_entity_poly.type
_entity_poly.pdbx_seq_one_letter_code
_entity_poly.pdbx_strand_id
1 'polypeptide(L)'
;MIQRIGETGGKLHTGRSRNDQVATDMHLYTKEEVQNIIELIKSFQHEIIKLAEEHVDTIMPGYTHLQRAQPISFAHHVMTYFWMLERDKGRFNDSLKRIDISPLGAAALSGTTHPIDRHETQALLDFANIYENSLDAVSDRDYIIETLHNISLTMVHLSRFAEEIIFWSTDEAKFITLSDAFSTGSSIMPQKKNPDMAELIRGKVGRTTGHLMSMLVTLKGLPLAYNKDLQEDKEGLFDAIHTVKGSLRIFEGMIASMTVNTCLLYTSDAADE
;
A
#
# COMPACT_ATOMS: atom_id res chain seq x y z
N MET A 1 6.61 15.89 30.70
CA MET A 1 6.39 17.34 30.61
C MET A 1 6.32 18.01 31.98
N ILE A 2 5.49 17.54 32.92
CA ILE A 2 5.41 18.06 34.30
C ILE A 2 6.79 18.14 34.99
N GLN A 3 7.65 17.12 34.81
CA GLN A 3 9.01 17.14 35.34
C GLN A 3 9.91 18.26 34.77
N ARG A 4 9.59 18.80 33.57
CA ARG A 4 10.37 19.85 32.91
C ARG A 4 9.83 21.27 33.16
N ILE A 5 8.50 21.41 33.23
CA ILE A 5 7.85 22.73 33.28
C ILE A 5 6.86 22.88 34.46
N GLY A 6 6.88 21.95 35.44
CA GLY A 6 6.02 22.01 36.63
C GLY A 6 4.56 21.72 36.32
N GLU A 7 3.67 22.14 37.21
CA GLU A 7 2.21 21.88 37.15
C GLU A 7 1.55 22.43 35.88
N THR A 8 2.12 23.46 35.27
CA THR A 8 1.64 23.98 33.97
C THR A 8 1.61 22.91 32.88
N GLY A 9 2.51 21.91 32.95
CA GLY A 9 2.52 20.78 32.02
C GLY A 9 1.27 19.90 32.10
N GLY A 10 0.54 19.91 33.24
CA GLY A 10 -0.73 19.20 33.41
C GLY A 10 -1.89 19.82 32.62
N LYS A 11 -1.84 21.12 32.36
CA LYS A 11 -2.89 21.84 31.62
C LYS A 11 -3.01 21.41 30.17
N LEU A 12 -1.96 20.83 29.58
CA LEU A 12 -1.96 20.34 28.20
C LEU A 12 -3.02 19.27 27.93
N HIS A 13 -3.44 18.53 28.96
CA HIS A 13 -4.44 17.47 28.83
C HIS A 13 -5.89 17.96 29.11
N THR A 14 -6.08 19.26 29.39
CA THR A 14 -7.42 19.82 29.69
C THR A 14 -8.36 19.66 28.51
N GLY A 15 -9.59 19.23 28.78
CA GLY A 15 -10.63 19.04 27.74
C GLY A 15 -10.42 17.88 26.79
N ARG A 16 -9.44 17.01 27.06
CA ARG A 16 -9.05 15.90 26.17
C ARG A 16 -9.07 14.57 26.93
N SER A 17 -9.43 13.50 26.22
CA SER A 17 -9.26 12.11 26.66
C SER A 17 -8.13 11.44 25.88
N ARG A 18 -7.65 10.28 26.36
CA ARG A 18 -6.84 9.39 25.55
C ARG A 18 -7.59 8.86 24.33
N ASN A 19 -8.92 8.71 24.41
CA ASN A 19 -9.73 8.13 23.34
C ASN A 19 -9.71 9.02 22.09
N ASP A 20 -10.05 10.31 22.21
CA ASP A 20 -10.03 11.24 21.08
C ASP A 20 -8.60 11.58 20.63
N GLN A 21 -7.64 11.65 21.56
CA GLN A 21 -6.24 11.85 21.22
C GLN A 21 -5.70 10.72 20.33
N VAL A 22 -5.86 9.47 20.74
CA VAL A 22 -5.35 8.31 19.97
C VAL A 22 -6.07 8.20 18.64
N ALA A 23 -7.40 8.45 18.59
CA ALA A 23 -8.13 8.49 17.33
C ALA A 23 -7.55 9.57 16.39
N THR A 24 -7.25 10.77 16.91
CA THR A 24 -6.61 11.86 16.13
C THR A 24 -5.23 11.46 15.62
N ASP A 25 -4.39 10.88 16.47
CA ASP A 25 -3.05 10.40 16.08
C ASP A 25 -3.13 9.37 14.95
N MET A 26 -4.09 8.46 15.02
CA MET A 26 -4.29 7.43 13.98
C MET A 26 -4.80 8.01 12.66
N HIS A 27 -5.69 9.00 12.70
CA HIS A 27 -6.13 9.72 11.49
C HIS A 27 -4.97 10.46 10.83
N LEU A 28 -4.18 11.23 11.59
CA LEU A 28 -3.01 11.94 11.07
C LEU A 28 -1.99 10.99 10.45
N TYR A 29 -1.63 9.92 11.17
CA TYR A 29 -0.71 8.91 10.69
C TYR A 29 -1.21 8.25 9.39
N THR A 30 -2.48 7.85 9.36
CA THR A 30 -3.05 7.17 8.19
C THR A 30 -3.13 8.11 6.99
N LYS A 31 -3.50 9.40 7.21
CA LYS A 31 -3.51 10.44 6.17
C LYS A 31 -2.13 10.59 5.53
N GLU A 32 -1.09 10.79 6.34
CA GLU A 32 0.28 10.94 5.87
C GLU A 32 0.77 9.68 5.11
N GLU A 33 0.52 8.51 5.66
CA GLU A 33 0.99 7.26 5.06
C GLU A 33 0.25 6.91 3.75
N VAL A 34 -1.04 7.20 3.65
CA VAL A 34 -1.78 7.05 2.41
C VAL A 34 -1.25 8.00 1.33
N GLN A 35 -0.91 9.24 1.67
CA GLN A 35 -0.26 10.17 0.74
C GLN A 35 1.11 9.65 0.29
N ASN A 36 1.91 9.12 1.20
CA ASN A 36 3.20 8.51 0.88
C ASN A 36 3.05 7.29 -0.06
N ILE A 37 2.03 6.45 0.14
CA ILE A 37 1.74 5.31 -0.75
C ILE A 37 1.36 5.81 -2.15
N ILE A 38 0.54 6.85 -2.25
CA ILE A 38 0.16 7.47 -3.54
C ILE A 38 1.40 7.94 -4.31
N GLU A 39 2.35 8.60 -3.64
CA GLU A 39 3.58 9.06 -4.30
C GLU A 39 4.47 7.88 -4.74
N LEU A 40 4.57 6.81 -3.96
CA LEU A 40 5.28 5.60 -4.37
C LEU A 40 4.63 4.90 -5.57
N ILE A 41 3.30 4.88 -5.64
CA ILE A 41 2.59 4.35 -6.81
C ILE A 41 2.91 5.19 -8.05
N LYS A 42 2.89 6.53 -7.94
CA LYS A 42 3.25 7.42 -9.06
C LYS A 42 4.69 7.20 -9.54
N SER A 43 5.63 7.08 -8.60
CA SER A 43 7.04 6.81 -8.93
C SER A 43 7.18 5.49 -9.68
N PHE A 44 6.54 4.44 -9.20
CA PHE A 44 6.57 3.14 -9.86
C PHE A 44 5.87 3.16 -11.24
N GLN A 45 4.74 3.86 -11.37
CA GLN A 45 4.08 4.06 -12.67
C GLN A 45 5.00 4.75 -13.68
N HIS A 46 5.83 5.70 -13.22
CA HIS A 46 6.80 6.37 -14.08
C HIS A 46 7.87 5.41 -14.63
N GLU A 47 8.37 4.48 -13.82
CA GLU A 47 9.33 3.47 -14.30
C GLU A 47 8.66 2.47 -15.28
N ILE A 48 7.39 2.13 -15.07
CA ILE A 48 6.64 1.30 -16.05
C ILE A 48 6.50 2.03 -17.40
N ILE A 49 6.24 3.36 -17.39
CA ILE A 49 6.16 4.15 -18.62
C ILE A 49 7.50 4.16 -19.35
N LYS A 50 8.61 4.42 -18.65
CA LYS A 50 9.96 4.40 -19.25
C LYS A 50 10.24 3.06 -19.92
N LEU A 51 10.00 1.97 -19.20
CA LEU A 51 10.19 0.63 -19.75
C LEU A 51 9.30 0.39 -20.98
N ALA A 52 8.07 0.85 -20.96
CA ALA A 52 7.15 0.73 -22.09
C ALA A 52 7.63 1.54 -23.31
N GLU A 53 8.10 2.77 -23.11
CA GLU A 53 8.62 3.64 -24.17
C GLU A 53 9.84 3.01 -24.88
N GLU A 54 10.73 2.33 -24.15
CA GLU A 54 11.90 1.63 -24.71
C GLU A 54 11.52 0.38 -25.53
N HIS A 55 10.32 -0.17 -25.32
CA HIS A 55 9.89 -1.46 -25.87
C HIS A 55 8.57 -1.42 -26.64
N VAL A 56 8.22 -0.27 -27.24
CA VAL A 56 7.00 -0.10 -28.04
C VAL A 56 6.91 -1.10 -29.20
N ASP A 57 8.03 -1.32 -29.88
CA ASP A 57 8.14 -2.19 -31.05
C ASP A 57 8.66 -3.61 -30.71
N THR A 58 8.91 -3.91 -29.44
CA THR A 58 9.34 -5.23 -28.99
C THR A 58 8.15 -6.19 -28.98
N ILE A 59 8.11 -7.10 -29.96
CA ILE A 59 7.04 -8.12 -30.04
C ILE A 59 7.31 -9.24 -29.04
N MET A 60 6.25 -9.72 -28.42
CA MET A 60 6.25 -10.87 -27.51
C MET A 60 4.99 -11.72 -27.71
N PRO A 61 5.02 -13.02 -27.36
CA PRO A 61 3.80 -13.81 -27.33
C PRO A 61 2.88 -13.36 -26.19
N GLY A 62 1.63 -13.07 -26.50
CA GLY A 62 0.58 -12.97 -25.52
C GLY A 62 0.13 -14.36 -25.06
N TYR A 63 -0.31 -14.49 -23.81
CA TYR A 63 -0.71 -15.77 -23.23
C TYR A 63 -2.16 -15.74 -22.76
N THR A 64 -2.87 -16.84 -23.03
CA THR A 64 -4.10 -17.23 -22.35
C THR A 64 -3.96 -18.67 -21.88
N HIS A 65 -4.39 -18.99 -20.66
CA HIS A 65 -4.23 -20.33 -20.07
C HIS A 65 -2.77 -20.83 -20.02
N LEU A 66 -1.80 -19.91 -19.94
CA LEU A 66 -0.35 -20.17 -20.10
C LEU A 66 0.02 -20.83 -21.44
N GLN A 67 -0.83 -20.70 -22.45
CA GLN A 67 -0.56 -21.09 -23.83
C GLN A 67 -0.36 -19.85 -24.69
N ARG A 68 0.53 -19.91 -25.65
CA ARG A 68 0.74 -18.82 -26.62
C ARG A 68 -0.55 -18.51 -27.36
N ALA A 69 -0.84 -17.23 -27.52
CA ALA A 69 -2.03 -16.72 -28.18
C ALA A 69 -1.62 -15.70 -29.25
N GLN A 70 -2.14 -14.49 -29.18
CA GLN A 70 -1.83 -13.46 -30.16
C GLN A 70 -0.50 -12.74 -29.83
N PRO A 71 0.29 -12.34 -30.84
CA PRO A 71 1.42 -11.45 -30.62
C PRO A 71 0.97 -10.09 -30.10
N ILE A 72 1.73 -9.55 -29.15
CA ILE A 72 1.51 -8.21 -28.57
C ILE A 72 2.85 -7.50 -28.42
N SER A 73 2.86 -6.19 -28.21
CA SER A 73 4.10 -5.53 -27.82
C SER A 73 4.36 -5.70 -26.30
N PHE A 74 5.62 -5.76 -25.93
CA PHE A 74 6.01 -5.79 -24.51
C PHE A 74 5.51 -4.55 -23.77
N ALA A 75 5.53 -3.38 -24.41
CA ALA A 75 4.94 -2.15 -23.89
C ALA A 75 3.45 -2.32 -23.55
N HIS A 76 2.66 -2.89 -24.46
CA HIS A 76 1.24 -3.14 -24.22
C HIS A 76 1.02 -4.03 -23.00
N HIS A 77 1.84 -5.07 -22.84
CA HIS A 77 1.76 -5.98 -21.71
C HIS A 77 2.03 -5.25 -20.37
N VAL A 78 3.18 -4.57 -20.25
CA VAL A 78 3.57 -3.93 -18.98
C VAL A 78 2.65 -2.77 -18.61
N MET A 79 2.09 -2.06 -19.58
CA MET A 79 1.09 -1.00 -19.33
C MET A 79 -0.20 -1.51 -18.68
N THR A 80 -0.47 -2.81 -18.70
CA THR A 80 -1.56 -3.41 -17.91
C THR A 80 -1.39 -3.12 -16.41
N TYR A 81 -0.16 -3.20 -15.91
CA TYR A 81 0.17 -2.94 -14.50
C TYR A 81 0.12 -1.45 -14.16
N PHE A 82 0.47 -0.57 -15.10
CA PHE A 82 0.20 0.87 -14.95
C PHE A 82 -1.27 1.14 -14.66
N TRP A 83 -2.19 0.54 -15.44
CA TRP A 83 -3.62 0.74 -15.26
C TRP A 83 -4.18 0.10 -13.99
N MET A 84 -3.60 -1.02 -13.51
CA MET A 84 -3.95 -1.58 -12.20
C MET A 84 -3.57 -0.59 -11.08
N LEU A 85 -2.36 -0.07 -11.10
CA LEU A 85 -1.86 0.92 -10.14
C LEU A 85 -2.62 2.24 -10.21
N GLU A 86 -3.06 2.66 -11.40
CA GLU A 86 -3.91 3.86 -11.57
C GLU A 86 -5.24 3.72 -10.81
N ARG A 87 -5.87 2.56 -10.90
CA ARG A 87 -7.08 2.27 -10.13
C ARG A 87 -6.82 2.21 -8.63
N ASP A 88 -5.66 1.69 -8.20
CA ASP A 88 -5.27 1.65 -6.79
C ASP A 88 -5.02 3.07 -6.26
N LYS A 89 -4.30 3.89 -7.00
CA LYS A 89 -4.09 5.32 -6.70
C LYS A 89 -5.41 6.06 -6.54
N GLY A 90 -6.38 5.78 -7.43
CA GLY A 90 -7.74 6.34 -7.34
C GLY A 90 -8.44 5.96 -6.04
N ARG A 91 -8.36 4.69 -5.60
CA ARG A 91 -8.93 4.22 -4.33
C ARG A 91 -8.30 4.91 -3.13
N PHE A 92 -6.97 5.02 -3.09
CA PHE A 92 -6.28 5.73 -2.01
C PHE A 92 -6.66 7.22 -1.97
N ASN A 93 -6.72 7.90 -3.11
CA ASN A 93 -7.17 9.30 -3.16
C ASN A 93 -8.62 9.47 -2.68
N ASP A 94 -9.49 8.54 -3.02
CA ASP A 94 -10.89 8.59 -2.57
C ASP A 94 -11.02 8.33 -1.06
N SER A 95 -10.21 7.42 -0.50
CA SER A 95 -10.21 7.14 0.94
C SER A 95 -9.76 8.32 1.80
N LEU A 96 -8.92 9.22 1.28
CA LEU A 96 -8.49 10.42 1.99
C LEU A 96 -9.65 11.27 2.49
N LYS A 97 -10.77 11.31 1.79
CA LYS A 97 -11.98 12.06 2.21
C LYS A 97 -12.56 11.57 3.54
N ARG A 98 -12.41 10.29 3.84
CA ARG A 98 -12.90 9.63 5.07
C ARG A 98 -11.84 9.57 6.16
N ILE A 99 -10.57 9.67 5.79
CA ILE A 99 -9.44 9.77 6.73
C ILE A 99 -9.30 11.20 7.27
N ASP A 100 -9.57 12.21 6.45
CA ASP A 100 -9.29 13.63 6.72
C ASP A 100 -10.39 14.32 7.55
N ILE A 101 -10.74 13.68 8.66
CA ILE A 101 -11.78 14.14 9.59
C ILE A 101 -11.23 14.11 11.02
N SER A 102 -11.29 15.26 11.72
CA SER A 102 -10.75 15.37 13.07
C SER A 102 -11.71 14.81 14.12
N PRO A 103 -11.31 13.84 14.93
CA PRO A 103 -12.09 13.38 16.09
C PRO A 103 -11.81 14.19 17.37
N LEU A 104 -10.82 15.10 17.36
CA LEU A 104 -10.38 15.81 18.55
C LEU A 104 -11.49 16.73 19.11
N GLY A 105 -11.69 16.66 20.42
CA GLY A 105 -12.78 17.35 21.13
C GLY A 105 -13.98 16.44 21.45
N ALA A 106 -13.99 15.21 20.95
CA ALA A 106 -14.96 14.19 21.36
C ALA A 106 -14.72 13.72 22.80
N ALA A 107 -13.55 13.98 23.36
CA ALA A 107 -13.10 13.55 24.67
C ALA A 107 -13.25 12.02 24.84
N ALA A 108 -13.86 11.57 25.95
CA ALA A 108 -14.05 10.12 26.16
C ALA A 108 -15.06 9.51 25.16
N LEU A 109 -16.20 10.22 24.93
CA LEU A 109 -17.27 9.80 24.03
C LEU A 109 -18.34 10.89 23.77
N SER A 110 -18.49 11.89 24.64
CA SER A 110 -19.62 12.86 24.62
C SER A 110 -19.16 14.32 24.67
N GLY A 111 -17.89 14.59 24.30
CA GLY A 111 -17.34 15.93 24.39
C GLY A 111 -16.89 16.34 25.81
N THR A 112 -16.74 17.63 26.02
CA THR A 112 -16.25 18.22 27.27
C THR A 112 -17.04 19.49 27.62
N THR A 113 -17.10 19.81 28.93
CA THR A 113 -17.69 21.06 29.45
C THR A 113 -16.71 22.23 29.36
N HIS A 114 -15.45 22.00 29.02
CA HIS A 114 -14.48 23.06 28.79
C HIS A 114 -14.81 23.80 27.47
N PRO A 115 -14.63 25.14 27.43
CA PRO A 115 -14.86 25.93 26.21
C PRO A 115 -13.74 25.77 25.21
N ILE A 116 -13.70 24.61 24.55
CA ILE A 116 -12.76 24.33 23.44
C ILE A 116 -13.41 24.64 22.10
N ASP A 117 -12.59 25.08 21.13
CA ASP A 117 -13.00 25.25 19.74
C ASP A 117 -12.44 24.09 18.89
N ARG A 118 -13.34 23.21 18.43
CA ARG A 118 -12.99 22.06 17.58
C ARG A 118 -12.58 22.50 16.17
N HIS A 119 -13.09 23.62 15.67
CA HIS A 119 -12.71 24.14 14.37
C HIS A 119 -11.30 24.75 14.37
N GLU A 120 -10.92 25.41 15.46
CA GLU A 120 -9.55 25.89 15.64
C GLU A 120 -8.54 24.74 15.64
N THR A 121 -8.81 23.68 16.42
CA THR A 121 -7.92 22.52 16.47
C THR A 121 -7.91 21.73 15.15
N GLN A 122 -9.05 21.63 14.47
CA GLN A 122 -9.14 21.05 13.13
C GLN A 122 -8.25 21.82 12.13
N ALA A 123 -8.33 23.14 12.11
CA ALA A 123 -7.52 23.96 11.21
C ALA A 123 -6.01 23.88 11.53
N LEU A 124 -5.65 23.91 12.83
CA LEU A 124 -4.26 23.79 13.27
C LEU A 124 -3.63 22.42 12.95
N LEU A 125 -4.43 21.37 12.88
CA LEU A 125 -3.99 20.01 12.54
C LEU A 125 -4.17 19.68 11.04
N ASP A 126 -4.61 20.65 10.24
CA ASP A 126 -4.82 20.52 8.80
C ASP A 126 -5.78 19.38 8.42
N PHE A 127 -6.87 19.22 9.19
CA PHE A 127 -7.97 18.35 8.80
C PHE A 127 -9.00 19.11 7.96
N ALA A 128 -9.57 18.45 6.96
CA ALA A 128 -10.61 19.03 6.12
C ALA A 128 -11.95 19.22 6.87
N ASN A 129 -12.28 18.32 7.77
CA ASN A 129 -13.55 18.30 8.50
C ASN A 129 -13.38 17.89 9.95
N ILE A 130 -14.49 17.95 10.71
CA ILE A 130 -14.63 17.40 12.05
C ILE A 130 -15.72 16.30 12.06
N TYR A 131 -15.63 15.34 12.96
CA TYR A 131 -16.72 14.37 13.18
C TYR A 131 -17.97 15.05 13.72
N GLU A 132 -19.13 14.74 13.13
CA GLU A 132 -20.42 15.28 13.56
C GLU A 132 -20.91 14.68 14.89
N ASN A 133 -20.60 13.42 15.13
CA ASN A 133 -20.99 12.68 16.34
C ASN A 133 -19.76 12.29 17.15
N SER A 134 -19.71 12.74 18.40
CA SER A 134 -18.56 12.50 19.30
C SER A 134 -18.39 11.02 19.69
N LEU A 135 -19.47 10.26 19.73
CA LEU A 135 -19.41 8.82 20.03
C LEU A 135 -18.82 8.04 18.86
N ASP A 136 -19.20 8.41 17.64
CA ASP A 136 -18.63 7.89 16.40
C ASP A 136 -17.14 8.25 16.28
N ALA A 137 -16.78 9.49 16.56
CA ALA A 137 -15.41 10.01 16.46
C ALA A 137 -14.36 9.19 17.24
N VAL A 138 -14.73 8.57 18.36
CA VAL A 138 -13.82 7.75 19.18
C VAL A 138 -13.91 6.26 18.88
N SER A 139 -14.95 5.81 18.17
CA SER A 139 -15.19 4.40 17.86
C SER A 139 -14.88 4.02 16.42
N ASP A 140 -14.93 4.97 15.47
CA ASP A 140 -14.71 4.71 14.05
C ASP A 140 -13.30 4.16 13.77
N ARG A 141 -13.26 3.08 13.00
CA ARG A 141 -12.06 2.47 12.44
C ARG A 141 -12.29 2.04 10.97
N ASP A 142 -13.38 2.48 10.35
CA ASP A 142 -13.73 2.13 8.99
C ASP A 142 -12.62 2.55 8.02
N TYR A 143 -12.02 3.73 8.24
CA TYR A 143 -10.89 4.23 7.45
C TYR A 143 -9.65 3.33 7.55
N ILE A 144 -9.43 2.62 8.65
CA ILE A 144 -8.36 1.64 8.81
C ILE A 144 -8.65 0.40 7.97
N ILE A 145 -9.89 -0.12 8.04
CA ILE A 145 -10.32 -1.26 7.22
C ILE A 145 -10.21 -0.91 5.73
N GLU A 146 -10.65 0.27 5.33
CA GLU A 146 -10.57 0.74 3.95
C GLU A 146 -9.11 0.86 3.47
N THR A 147 -8.23 1.39 4.33
CA THR A 147 -6.79 1.45 4.03
C THR A 147 -6.18 0.06 3.88
N LEU A 148 -6.48 -0.86 4.78
CA LEU A 148 -6.03 -2.26 4.72
C LEU A 148 -6.57 -2.97 3.47
N HIS A 149 -7.83 -2.69 3.07
CA HIS A 149 -8.42 -3.21 1.84
C HIS A 149 -7.65 -2.70 0.61
N ASN A 150 -7.42 -1.40 0.52
CA ASN A 150 -6.69 -0.78 -0.59
C ASN A 150 -5.26 -1.33 -0.70
N ILE A 151 -4.57 -1.47 0.45
CA ILE A 151 -3.25 -2.10 0.52
C ILE A 151 -3.30 -3.55 0.03
N SER A 152 -4.26 -4.34 0.52
CA SER A 152 -4.38 -5.76 0.15
C SER A 152 -4.62 -5.92 -1.34
N LEU A 153 -5.47 -5.10 -1.95
CA LEU A 153 -5.74 -5.13 -3.39
C LEU A 153 -4.51 -4.72 -4.21
N THR A 154 -3.78 -3.68 -3.77
CA THR A 154 -2.51 -3.28 -4.39
C THR A 154 -1.50 -4.43 -4.33
N MET A 155 -1.37 -5.11 -3.19
CA MET A 155 -0.48 -6.27 -3.06
C MET A 155 -0.90 -7.44 -3.95
N VAL A 156 -2.21 -7.66 -4.21
CA VAL A 156 -2.69 -8.63 -5.19
C VAL A 156 -2.23 -8.24 -6.60
N HIS A 157 -2.31 -6.97 -6.98
CA HIS A 157 -1.82 -6.50 -8.29
C HIS A 157 -0.30 -6.69 -8.43
N LEU A 158 0.47 -6.34 -7.39
CA LEU A 158 1.92 -6.57 -7.36
C LEU A 158 2.26 -8.07 -7.43
N SER A 159 1.47 -8.94 -6.78
CA SER A 159 1.64 -10.39 -6.85
C SER A 159 1.46 -10.93 -8.26
N ARG A 160 0.50 -10.41 -9.02
CA ARG A 160 0.29 -10.79 -10.42
C ARG A 160 1.48 -10.36 -11.29
N PHE A 161 1.99 -9.17 -11.08
CA PHE A 161 3.20 -8.71 -11.80
C PHE A 161 4.43 -9.52 -11.39
N ALA A 162 4.56 -9.85 -10.10
CA ALA A 162 5.62 -10.71 -9.61
C ALA A 162 5.61 -12.10 -10.28
N GLU A 163 4.43 -12.68 -10.51
CA GLU A 163 4.30 -13.95 -11.23
C GLU A 163 4.81 -13.86 -12.67
N GLU A 164 4.53 -12.76 -13.38
CA GLU A 164 5.07 -12.53 -14.72
C GLU A 164 6.60 -12.41 -14.70
N ILE A 165 7.16 -11.64 -13.76
CA ILE A 165 8.61 -11.49 -13.60
C ILE A 165 9.26 -12.84 -13.32
N ILE A 166 8.65 -13.68 -12.48
CA ILE A 166 9.14 -15.03 -12.17
C ILE A 166 9.12 -15.88 -13.43
N PHE A 167 8.00 -15.91 -14.16
CA PHE A 167 7.87 -16.67 -15.40
C PHE A 167 8.86 -16.19 -16.45
N TRP A 168 8.96 -14.88 -16.69
CA TRP A 168 9.84 -14.32 -17.70
C TRP A 168 11.33 -14.54 -17.40
N SER A 169 11.71 -14.71 -16.14
CA SER A 169 13.09 -14.95 -15.72
C SER A 169 13.47 -16.43 -15.65
N THR A 170 12.55 -17.37 -15.92
CA THR A 170 12.86 -18.81 -15.96
C THR A 170 13.90 -19.14 -17.03
N ASP A 171 14.60 -20.25 -16.86
CA ASP A 171 15.56 -20.74 -17.87
C ASP A 171 14.90 -21.11 -19.20
N GLU A 172 13.63 -21.49 -19.17
CA GLU A 172 12.83 -21.84 -20.35
C GLU A 172 12.37 -20.62 -21.14
N ALA A 173 11.93 -19.55 -20.44
CA ALA A 173 11.45 -18.32 -21.09
C ALA A 173 12.58 -17.36 -21.42
N LYS A 174 13.39 -16.98 -20.43
CA LYS A 174 14.50 -16.01 -20.54
C LYS A 174 14.12 -14.68 -21.20
N PHE A 175 12.87 -14.26 -21.05
CA PHE A 175 12.38 -13.01 -21.63
C PHE A 175 13.01 -11.78 -21.00
N ILE A 176 13.39 -11.91 -19.71
CA ILE A 176 14.07 -10.87 -18.97
C ILE A 176 15.27 -11.44 -18.19
N THR A 177 16.18 -10.55 -17.83
CA THR A 177 17.27 -10.82 -16.89
C THR A 177 17.19 -9.83 -15.75
N LEU A 178 17.06 -10.32 -14.51
CA LEU A 178 17.06 -9.48 -13.31
C LEU A 178 18.50 -9.05 -12.98
N SER A 179 18.62 -7.84 -12.44
CA SER A 179 19.88 -7.34 -11.89
C SER A 179 20.28 -8.13 -10.64
N ASP A 180 21.58 -8.23 -10.37
CA ASP A 180 22.12 -8.90 -9.19
C ASP A 180 21.67 -8.27 -7.87
N ALA A 181 21.24 -7.01 -7.88
CA ALA A 181 20.70 -6.33 -6.72
C ALA A 181 19.31 -6.86 -6.30
N PHE A 182 18.59 -7.52 -7.21
CA PHE A 182 17.22 -8.01 -7.01
C PHE A 182 17.08 -9.52 -7.26
N SER A 183 18.19 -10.23 -7.32
CA SER A 183 18.24 -11.69 -7.48
C SER A 183 19.28 -12.27 -6.54
N THR A 184 19.09 -13.52 -6.12
CA THR A 184 20.11 -14.22 -5.34
C THR A 184 20.74 -15.33 -6.16
N GLY A 185 22.07 -15.46 -6.03
CA GLY A 185 22.82 -16.57 -6.62
C GLY A 185 22.79 -17.81 -5.73
N SER A 186 23.23 -18.92 -6.30
CA SER A 186 23.49 -20.16 -5.55
C SER A 186 25.00 -20.33 -5.36
N SER A 187 25.44 -20.67 -4.15
CA SER A 187 26.84 -20.98 -3.88
C SER A 187 27.32 -22.26 -4.60
N ILE A 188 26.39 -23.19 -4.89
CA ILE A 188 26.68 -24.47 -5.57
C ILE A 188 26.54 -24.35 -7.07
N MET A 189 25.67 -23.46 -7.56
CA MET A 189 25.38 -23.24 -8.97
C MET A 189 25.55 -21.77 -9.32
N PRO A 190 26.78 -21.30 -9.64
CA PRO A 190 27.06 -19.87 -9.83
C PRO A 190 26.24 -19.20 -10.94
N GLN A 191 25.78 -19.97 -11.92
CA GLN A 191 24.95 -19.49 -13.04
C GLN A 191 23.48 -19.28 -12.67
N LYS A 192 23.04 -19.83 -11.53
CA LYS A 192 21.64 -19.77 -11.09
C LYS A 192 21.32 -18.41 -10.47
N LYS A 193 20.33 -17.73 -10.98
CA LYS A 193 19.75 -16.49 -10.41
C LYS A 193 18.31 -16.73 -10.06
N ASN A 194 17.96 -16.51 -8.78
CA ASN A 194 16.60 -16.70 -8.27
C ASN A 194 15.88 -15.35 -8.22
N PRO A 195 14.61 -15.24 -8.64
CA PRO A 195 13.82 -14.03 -8.57
C PRO A 195 13.23 -13.81 -7.17
N ASP A 196 14.04 -13.90 -6.11
CA ASP A 196 13.59 -13.95 -4.72
C ASP A 196 12.75 -12.73 -4.32
N MET A 197 13.08 -11.55 -4.84
CA MET A 197 12.34 -10.34 -4.49
C MET A 197 10.91 -10.42 -5.02
N ALA A 198 10.71 -10.92 -6.24
CA ALA A 198 9.38 -11.16 -6.79
C ALA A 198 8.62 -12.23 -6.01
N GLU A 199 9.28 -13.34 -5.64
CA GLU A 199 8.68 -14.41 -4.84
C GLU A 199 8.24 -13.91 -3.45
N LEU A 200 9.08 -13.11 -2.78
CA LEU A 200 8.76 -12.53 -1.48
C LEU A 200 7.58 -11.57 -1.56
N ILE A 201 7.51 -10.72 -2.58
CA ILE A 201 6.37 -9.80 -2.78
C ILE A 201 5.10 -10.61 -3.02
N ARG A 202 5.14 -11.64 -3.88
CA ARG A 202 4.02 -12.56 -4.11
C ARG A 202 3.54 -13.19 -2.81
N GLY A 203 4.46 -13.65 -1.96
CA GLY A 203 4.14 -14.28 -0.67
C GLY A 203 3.52 -13.32 0.36
N LYS A 204 3.89 -12.03 0.34
CA LYS A 204 3.44 -11.03 1.33
C LYS A 204 1.95 -10.66 1.22
N VAL A 205 1.26 -11.03 0.15
CA VAL A 205 -0.19 -10.82 0.00
C VAL A 205 -0.98 -11.46 1.16
N GLY A 206 -0.60 -12.67 1.57
CA GLY A 206 -1.26 -13.35 2.68
C GLY A 206 -1.16 -12.57 3.99
N ARG A 207 -0.03 -11.90 4.23
CA ARG A 207 0.20 -11.08 5.42
C ARG A 207 -0.73 -9.87 5.47
N THR A 208 -0.81 -9.09 4.40
CA THR A 208 -1.66 -7.88 4.34
C THR A 208 -3.15 -8.22 4.36
N THR A 209 -3.56 -9.28 3.65
CA THR A 209 -4.94 -9.79 3.69
C THR A 209 -5.30 -10.32 5.08
N GLY A 210 -4.37 -10.96 5.77
CA GLY A 210 -4.54 -11.40 7.16
C GLY A 210 -4.83 -10.22 8.10
N HIS A 211 -4.12 -9.10 7.96
CA HIS A 211 -4.39 -7.88 8.76
C HIS A 211 -5.76 -7.27 8.47
N LEU A 212 -6.19 -7.23 7.21
CA LEU A 212 -7.54 -6.80 6.86
C LEU A 212 -8.61 -7.69 7.53
N MET A 213 -8.46 -8.99 7.44
CA MET A 213 -9.39 -9.94 8.04
C MET A 213 -9.41 -9.83 9.57
N SER A 214 -8.24 -9.69 10.20
CA SER A 214 -8.11 -9.47 11.64
C SER A 214 -8.88 -8.24 12.08
N MET A 215 -8.73 -7.12 11.37
CA MET A 215 -9.41 -5.86 11.73
C MET A 215 -10.93 -5.94 11.58
N LEU A 216 -11.43 -6.60 10.51
CA LEU A 216 -12.85 -6.86 10.31
C LEU A 216 -13.45 -7.68 11.47
N VAL A 217 -12.72 -8.71 11.91
CA VAL A 217 -13.16 -9.57 13.02
C VAL A 217 -13.09 -8.82 14.36
N THR A 218 -12.10 -7.98 14.59
CA THR A 218 -11.94 -7.17 15.79
C THR A 218 -13.12 -6.21 15.97
N LEU A 219 -13.56 -5.55 14.90
CA LEU A 219 -14.67 -4.60 14.97
C LEU A 219 -16.05 -5.27 15.00
N LYS A 220 -16.17 -6.51 14.53
CA LYS A 220 -17.43 -7.21 14.47
C LYS A 220 -18.05 -7.37 15.86
N GLY A 221 -19.21 -6.71 16.07
CA GLY A 221 -19.97 -6.81 17.32
C GLY A 221 -19.36 -6.04 18.49
N LEU A 222 -18.35 -5.20 18.26
CA LEU A 222 -17.76 -4.35 19.28
C LEU A 222 -18.77 -3.25 19.71
N PRO A 223 -18.99 -3.01 21.01
CA PRO A 223 -19.81 -1.89 21.47
C PRO A 223 -19.24 -0.54 21.08
N LEU A 224 -20.10 0.48 21.02
CA LEU A 224 -19.70 1.85 20.69
C LEU A 224 -18.73 2.44 21.72
N ALA A 225 -18.18 3.60 21.38
CA ALA A 225 -17.10 4.29 22.06
C ALA A 225 -15.80 3.49 22.03
N TYR A 226 -15.06 3.44 23.11
CA TYR A 226 -13.76 2.79 23.17
C TYR A 226 -13.78 1.51 24.00
N ASN A 227 -13.25 0.45 23.43
CA ASN A 227 -12.95 -0.80 24.11
C ASN A 227 -11.47 -1.17 23.87
N LYS A 228 -10.88 -1.97 24.78
CA LYS A 228 -9.46 -2.36 24.68
C LYS A 228 -9.11 -3.12 23.42
N ASP A 229 -10.09 -3.78 22.82
CA ASP A 229 -9.98 -4.45 21.51
C ASP A 229 -9.43 -3.52 20.41
N LEU A 230 -9.76 -2.22 20.49
CA LEU A 230 -9.26 -1.21 19.57
C LEU A 230 -7.74 -0.94 19.66
N GLN A 231 -7.02 -1.59 20.58
CA GLN A 231 -5.55 -1.57 20.57
C GLN A 231 -4.97 -2.43 19.43
N GLU A 232 -5.72 -3.41 18.95
CA GLU A 232 -5.34 -4.26 17.82
C GLU A 232 -5.38 -3.53 16.45
N ASP A 233 -5.87 -2.29 16.41
CA ASP A 233 -5.97 -1.49 15.19
C ASP A 233 -4.60 -1.02 14.64
N LYS A 234 -3.55 -1.02 15.47
CA LYS A 234 -2.26 -0.39 15.15
C LYS A 234 -1.27 -1.33 14.48
N GLU A 235 -0.95 -2.45 15.11
CA GLU A 235 0.13 -3.34 14.67
C GLU A 235 -0.11 -3.84 13.24
N GLY A 236 -1.33 -4.29 12.93
CA GLY A 236 -1.69 -4.76 11.61
C GLY A 236 -1.64 -3.66 10.54
N LEU A 237 -2.10 -2.44 10.87
CA LEU A 237 -2.06 -1.30 9.95
C LEU A 237 -0.61 -0.87 9.68
N PHE A 238 0.20 -0.71 10.73
CA PHE A 238 1.61 -0.30 10.58
C PHE A 238 2.41 -1.30 9.76
N ASP A 239 2.21 -2.59 10.03
CA ASP A 239 2.87 -3.65 9.28
C ASP A 239 2.43 -3.72 7.81
N ALA A 240 1.14 -3.56 7.53
CA ALA A 240 0.62 -3.53 6.16
C ALA A 240 1.16 -2.33 5.37
N ILE A 241 1.19 -1.14 5.98
CA ILE A 241 1.76 0.08 5.38
C ILE A 241 3.25 -0.12 5.09
N HIS A 242 4.01 -0.62 6.06
CA HIS A 242 5.44 -0.91 5.86
C HIS A 242 5.65 -1.92 4.73
N THR A 243 4.84 -2.96 4.68
CA THR A 243 4.91 -4.03 3.67
C THR A 243 4.63 -3.51 2.26
N VAL A 244 3.56 -2.74 2.04
CA VAL A 244 3.23 -2.21 0.70
C VAL A 244 4.25 -1.18 0.24
N LYS A 245 4.71 -0.27 1.12
CA LYS A 245 5.73 0.72 0.79
C LYS A 245 7.06 0.07 0.39
N GLY A 246 7.49 -0.94 1.16
CA GLY A 246 8.69 -1.73 0.84
C GLY A 246 8.54 -2.48 -0.49
N SER A 247 7.40 -3.09 -0.73
CA SER A 247 7.12 -3.84 -1.96
C SER A 247 7.10 -2.94 -3.19
N LEU A 248 6.49 -1.75 -3.12
CA LEU A 248 6.47 -0.77 -4.22
C LEU A 248 7.90 -0.32 -4.59
N ARG A 249 8.73 0.04 -3.59
CA ARG A 249 10.12 0.48 -3.81
C ARG A 249 11.00 -0.62 -4.41
N ILE A 250 10.87 -1.84 -3.92
CA ILE A 250 11.64 -2.98 -4.44
C ILE A 250 11.21 -3.28 -5.87
N PHE A 251 9.91 -3.26 -6.15
CA PHE A 251 9.39 -3.51 -7.49
C PHE A 251 9.82 -2.43 -8.49
N GLU A 252 9.75 -1.16 -8.10
CA GLU A 252 10.24 -0.02 -8.87
C GLU A 252 11.73 -0.22 -9.26
N GLY A 253 12.59 -0.51 -8.27
CA GLY A 253 14.02 -0.74 -8.52
C GLY A 253 14.28 -1.98 -9.38
N MET A 254 13.50 -3.04 -9.23
CA MET A 254 13.59 -4.26 -10.02
C MET A 254 13.25 -3.98 -11.50
N ILE A 255 12.16 -3.26 -11.77
CA ILE A 255 11.76 -2.86 -13.13
C ILE A 255 12.76 -1.91 -13.75
N ALA A 256 13.24 -0.92 -13.01
CA ALA A 256 14.24 0.06 -13.50
C ALA A 256 15.60 -0.55 -13.87
N SER A 257 15.93 -1.74 -13.36
CA SER A 257 17.24 -2.37 -13.53
C SER A 257 17.24 -3.70 -14.30
N MET A 258 16.06 -4.22 -14.66
CA MET A 258 15.98 -5.45 -15.44
C MET A 258 16.33 -5.20 -16.91
N THR A 259 16.83 -6.23 -17.57
CA THR A 259 17.10 -6.24 -19.02
C THR A 259 16.05 -7.08 -19.72
N VAL A 260 15.47 -6.54 -20.79
CA VAL A 260 14.53 -7.27 -21.66
C VAL A 260 15.31 -7.94 -22.81
N ASN A 261 15.17 -9.24 -22.95
CA ASN A 261 15.84 -10.05 -23.97
C ASN A 261 15.01 -10.08 -25.28
N THR A 262 15.06 -9.02 -26.05
CA THR A 262 14.19 -8.79 -27.23
C THR A 262 14.25 -9.91 -28.26
N CYS A 263 15.44 -10.49 -28.52
CA CYS A 263 15.59 -11.60 -29.45
C CYS A 263 14.83 -12.85 -29.01
N LEU A 264 14.85 -13.17 -27.69
CA LEU A 264 14.17 -14.34 -27.16
C LEU A 264 12.65 -14.16 -27.12
N LEU A 265 12.19 -12.94 -26.89
CA LEU A 265 10.77 -12.59 -26.99
C LEU A 265 10.25 -12.82 -28.43
N TYR A 266 10.95 -12.30 -29.42
CA TYR A 266 10.60 -12.43 -30.84
C TYR A 266 10.59 -13.90 -31.30
N THR A 267 11.66 -14.65 -31.03
CA THR A 267 11.76 -16.07 -31.43
C THR A 267 10.80 -17.00 -30.72
N SER A 268 10.21 -16.54 -29.62
CA SER A 268 9.17 -17.28 -28.89
C SER A 268 7.75 -16.95 -29.39
N ASP A 269 7.61 -16.01 -30.34
CA ASP A 269 6.33 -15.68 -30.94
C ASP A 269 5.90 -16.77 -31.95
N ALA A 270 4.64 -17.19 -31.87
CA ALA A 270 4.07 -18.19 -32.78
C ALA A 270 3.79 -17.63 -34.19
N ALA A 271 4.07 -16.37 -34.46
CA ALA A 271 3.83 -15.78 -35.78
C ALA A 271 4.84 -16.23 -36.86
N ASP A 272 5.91 -16.94 -36.47
CA ASP A 272 6.91 -17.49 -37.38
C ASP A 272 6.62 -18.95 -37.81
N GLU A 273 5.48 -19.54 -37.38
CA GLU A 273 4.96 -20.81 -37.88
C GLU A 273 3.82 -20.61 -38.89
#